data_c14abf6dce58a78bff41b140ac7d9892
#
_entry.id   c14abf6dce58a78bff41b140ac7d9892
#
_cell.length_a   1.000
_cell.length_b   1.000
_cell.length_c   1.000
_cell.angle_alpha   90.00
_cell.angle_beta   90.00
_cell.angle_gamma   90.00
#
_symmetry.space_group_name_H-M   'P 1'
#
loop_
_entity.id
_entity.type
_entity.pdbx_description
1 polymer ?
#
loop_
_entity_poly.entity_id
_entity_poly.type
_entity_poly.pdbx_seq_one_letter_code
_entity_poly.pdbx_strand_id
1 'polypeptide(L)'
;MARHSFIQMSKLPNVKGRISYITSHARQENLYATYRTADNEFWSNLARESQQEFKRSGTEGKCIEARELIIALPEVYTRYEPQEVLEDFTEEFRRRYGVECVSALHHNKRKTNYHIHLIFSERKLLPEPDIKIATRSVFYDETGKRVRTKKEIIGEDGQIRKGCTVIKKGEVY
;
A
#
# COMPACT_ATOMS: atom_id res chain seq x y z
N MET A 1 3.32 -21.58 -29.20
CA MET A 1 3.33 -20.10 -29.32
C MET A 1 4.11 -19.54 -28.15
N ALA A 2 5.08 -18.67 -28.43
CA ALA A 2 5.75 -17.94 -27.37
C ALA A 2 4.73 -17.05 -26.65
N ARG A 3 4.62 -17.18 -25.32
CA ARG A 3 3.77 -16.30 -24.52
C ARG A 3 4.46 -14.97 -24.34
N HIS A 4 3.75 -13.92 -24.63
CA HIS A 4 4.24 -12.56 -24.38
C HIS A 4 4.28 -12.29 -22.87
N SER A 5 5.35 -11.67 -22.40
CA SER A 5 5.40 -11.14 -21.05
C SER A 5 4.35 -10.04 -20.88
N PHE A 6 3.68 -10.01 -19.73
CA PHE A 6 2.75 -8.92 -19.40
C PHE A 6 2.97 -8.46 -17.97
N ILE A 7 2.58 -7.24 -17.70
CA ILE A 7 2.55 -6.67 -16.36
C ILE A 7 1.15 -6.14 -16.12
N GLN A 8 0.55 -6.57 -15.01
CA GLN A 8 -0.74 -6.09 -14.54
C GLN A 8 -0.58 -5.43 -13.19
N MET A 9 -1.22 -4.27 -13.00
CA MET A 9 -1.22 -3.56 -11.71
C MET A 9 -2.60 -3.60 -11.07
N SER A 10 -2.63 -3.87 -9.76
CA SER A 10 -3.84 -3.89 -8.93
C SER A 10 -3.71 -2.96 -7.74
N LYS A 11 -4.84 -2.42 -7.29
CA LYS A 11 -4.97 -1.66 -6.04
C LYS A 11 -5.29 -2.60 -4.88
N LEU A 12 -4.61 -2.46 -3.76
CA LEU A 12 -4.79 -3.30 -2.59
C LEU A 12 -5.45 -2.52 -1.45
N PRO A 13 -6.70 -2.83 -1.12
CA PRO A 13 -7.36 -2.25 0.06
C PRO A 13 -7.04 -3.01 1.36
N ASN A 14 -6.34 -4.13 1.29
CA ASN A 14 -5.89 -4.95 2.42
C ASN A 14 -4.52 -5.54 2.11
N VAL A 15 -3.47 -4.78 2.35
CA VAL A 15 -2.10 -5.19 2.05
C VAL A 15 -1.65 -6.39 2.88
N LYS A 16 -1.98 -6.44 4.18
CA LYS A 16 -1.58 -7.52 5.08
C LYS A 16 -2.18 -8.86 4.66
N GLY A 17 -3.48 -8.87 4.34
CA GLY A 17 -4.16 -10.06 3.84
C GLY A 17 -3.56 -10.55 2.53
N ARG A 18 -3.19 -9.64 1.63
CA ARG A 18 -2.58 -9.99 0.36
C ARG A 18 -1.16 -10.54 0.52
N ILE A 19 -0.33 -9.93 1.36
CA ILE A 19 1.02 -10.43 1.69
C ILE A 19 0.92 -11.86 2.24
N SER A 20 0.05 -12.09 3.24
CA SER A 20 -0.15 -13.43 3.80
C SER A 20 -0.60 -14.45 2.74
N TYR A 21 -1.40 -14.03 1.76
CA TYR A 21 -1.87 -14.90 0.70
C TYR A 21 -0.75 -15.32 -0.26
N ILE A 22 0.02 -14.37 -0.80
CA ILE A 22 1.04 -14.65 -1.81
C ILE A 22 2.28 -15.36 -1.24
N THR A 23 2.55 -15.21 0.07
CA THR A 23 3.72 -15.81 0.73
C THR A 23 3.42 -17.12 1.47
N SER A 24 2.20 -17.66 1.36
CA SER A 24 1.79 -18.87 2.09
C SER A 24 1.92 -20.13 1.23
N HIS A 25 2.82 -21.03 1.60
CA HIS A 25 2.94 -22.35 0.97
C HIS A 25 1.65 -23.20 1.07
N ALA A 26 0.85 -23.00 2.13
CA ALA A 26 -0.42 -23.70 2.28
C ALA A 26 -1.49 -23.26 1.26
N ARG A 27 -1.38 -22.04 0.73
CA ARG A 27 -2.34 -21.44 -0.21
C ARG A 27 -1.83 -21.43 -1.66
N GLN A 28 -0.52 -21.57 -1.86
CA GLN A 28 0.16 -21.48 -3.14
C GLN A 28 0.95 -22.78 -3.39
N GLU A 29 0.38 -23.68 -4.19
CA GLU A 29 0.99 -25.01 -4.47
C GLU A 29 2.38 -24.92 -5.13
N ASN A 30 2.61 -23.91 -5.95
CA ASN A 30 3.85 -23.71 -6.70
C ASN A 30 4.57 -22.42 -6.31
N LEU A 31 4.68 -22.15 -5.02
CA LEU A 31 5.48 -21.07 -4.48
C LEU A 31 6.95 -21.51 -4.39
N TYR A 32 7.82 -20.81 -5.13
CA TYR A 32 9.26 -21.17 -5.22
C TYR A 32 10.13 -20.26 -4.36
N ALA A 33 9.80 -18.98 -4.27
CA ALA A 33 10.57 -18.01 -3.51
C ALA A 33 9.71 -16.89 -2.95
N THR A 34 10.14 -16.30 -1.84
CA THR A 34 9.57 -15.06 -1.27
C THR A 34 10.70 -14.13 -0.88
N TYR A 35 10.49 -12.82 -1.05
CA TYR A 35 11.44 -11.81 -0.65
C TYR A 35 10.76 -10.58 -0.05
N ARG A 36 11.42 -9.92 0.92
CA ARG A 36 10.90 -8.74 1.61
C ARG A 36 12.00 -7.73 1.85
N THR A 37 11.73 -6.46 1.60
CA THR A 37 12.65 -5.37 1.89
C THR A 37 12.32 -4.65 3.21
N ALA A 38 11.13 -4.91 3.77
CA ALA A 38 10.68 -4.40 5.06
C ALA A 38 9.94 -5.48 5.86
N ASP A 39 9.89 -5.30 7.17
CA ASP A 39 9.25 -6.23 8.10
C ASP A 39 7.71 -6.12 8.13
N ASN A 40 7.08 -6.97 8.92
CA ASN A 40 5.61 -6.96 9.08
C ASN A 40 5.10 -5.73 9.83
N GLU A 41 5.94 -5.11 10.66
CA GLU A 41 5.59 -3.91 11.40
C GLU A 41 5.43 -2.72 10.45
N PHE A 42 6.34 -2.55 9.50
CA PHE A 42 6.24 -1.55 8.43
C PHE A 42 4.89 -1.64 7.70
N TRP A 43 4.51 -2.84 7.24
CA TRP A 43 3.26 -3.06 6.49
C TRP A 43 2.00 -2.83 7.36
N SER A 44 2.10 -3.15 8.64
CA SER A 44 1.01 -2.89 9.60
C SER A 44 0.82 -1.40 9.85
N ASN A 45 1.91 -0.66 10.01
CA ASN A 45 1.90 0.78 10.19
C ASN A 45 1.41 1.49 8.92
N LEU A 46 1.90 1.09 7.75
CA LEU A 46 1.45 1.62 6.45
C LEU A 46 -0.07 1.48 6.29
N ALA A 47 -0.63 0.29 6.56
CA ALA A 47 -2.05 0.04 6.46
C ALA A 47 -2.84 0.94 7.43
N ARG A 48 -2.43 1.00 8.70
CA ARG A 48 -3.08 1.82 9.73
C ARG A 48 -3.08 3.30 9.36
N GLU A 49 -1.94 3.85 8.98
CA GLU A 49 -1.80 5.26 8.63
C GLU A 49 -2.59 5.60 7.37
N SER A 50 -2.55 4.74 6.35
CA SER A 50 -3.32 4.92 5.13
C SER A 50 -4.83 4.98 5.41
N GLN A 51 -5.35 4.08 6.26
CA GLN A 51 -6.75 4.06 6.67
C GLN A 51 -7.13 5.31 7.48
N GLN A 52 -6.27 5.76 8.39
CA GLN A 52 -6.51 6.97 9.17
C GLN A 52 -6.56 8.22 8.29
N GLU A 53 -5.62 8.39 7.37
CA GLU A 53 -5.62 9.51 6.45
C GLU A 53 -6.80 9.47 5.48
N PHE A 54 -7.14 8.29 4.97
CA PHE A 54 -8.30 8.12 4.11
C PHE A 54 -9.60 8.53 4.83
N LYS A 55 -9.78 8.09 6.08
CA LYS A 55 -10.92 8.49 6.90
C LYS A 55 -10.96 10.02 7.11
N ARG A 56 -9.81 10.63 7.44
CA ARG A 56 -9.71 12.07 7.64
C ARG A 56 -9.97 12.89 6.36
N SER A 57 -9.62 12.34 5.19
CA SER A 57 -9.82 13.04 3.91
C SER A 57 -11.28 13.28 3.55
N GLY A 58 -12.20 12.47 4.11
CA GLY A 58 -13.61 12.50 3.74
C GLY A 58 -13.89 11.97 2.33
N THR A 59 -12.90 11.29 1.71
CA THR A 59 -13.07 10.67 0.39
C THR A 59 -13.96 9.44 0.49
N GLU A 60 -14.89 9.29 -0.45
CA GLU A 60 -15.72 8.10 -0.55
C GLU A 60 -14.97 6.93 -1.22
N GLY A 61 -15.40 5.70 -0.92
CA GLY A 61 -14.86 4.48 -1.51
C GLY A 61 -13.98 3.69 -0.57
N LYS A 62 -13.03 2.94 -1.14
CA LYS A 62 -12.09 2.10 -0.39
C LYS A 62 -10.71 2.75 -0.33
N CYS A 63 -10.09 2.74 0.84
CA CYS A 63 -8.70 3.10 0.99
C CYS A 63 -7.80 2.16 0.18
N ILE A 64 -6.80 2.70 -0.48
CA ILE A 64 -5.74 1.92 -1.12
C ILE A 64 -4.52 1.98 -0.22
N GLU A 65 -4.15 0.83 0.34
CA GLU A 65 -3.02 0.71 1.28
C GLU A 65 -1.70 0.50 0.55
N ALA A 66 -1.73 -0.25 -0.56
CA ALA A 66 -0.57 -0.56 -1.40
C ALA A 66 -1.02 -0.92 -2.82
N ARG A 67 -0.05 -1.22 -3.69
CA ARG A 67 -0.30 -1.77 -5.02
C ARG A 67 0.44 -3.08 -5.22
N GLU A 68 -0.02 -3.85 -6.18
CA GLU A 68 0.60 -5.10 -6.60
C GLU A 68 0.83 -5.09 -8.10
N LEU A 69 2.02 -5.49 -8.52
CA LEU A 69 2.31 -5.88 -9.89
C LEU A 69 2.29 -7.40 -9.98
N ILE A 70 1.65 -7.92 -11.02
CA ILE A 70 1.79 -9.31 -11.45
C ILE A 70 2.62 -9.27 -12.73
N ILE A 71 3.83 -9.84 -12.68
CA ILE A 71 4.82 -9.78 -13.75
C ILE A 71 4.98 -11.19 -14.31
N ALA A 72 4.45 -11.44 -15.50
CA ALA A 72 4.65 -12.71 -16.18
C ALA A 72 6.07 -12.78 -16.73
N LEU A 73 6.80 -13.81 -16.35
CA LEU A 73 8.16 -14.05 -16.81
C LEU A 73 8.19 -14.99 -18.02
N PRO A 74 9.10 -14.77 -19.00
CA PRO A 74 9.41 -15.74 -20.00
C PRO A 74 9.84 -17.08 -19.38
N GLU A 75 9.48 -18.20 -20.02
CA GLU A 75 9.76 -19.54 -19.49
C GLU A 75 11.26 -19.82 -19.30
N VAL A 76 12.13 -19.13 -20.03
CA VAL A 76 13.58 -19.23 -19.86
C VAL A 76 14.05 -18.94 -18.43
N TYR A 77 13.30 -18.13 -17.68
CA TYR A 77 13.62 -17.81 -16.28
C TYR A 77 13.45 -19.00 -15.34
N THR A 78 12.75 -20.04 -15.71
CA THR A 78 12.66 -21.29 -14.92
C THR A 78 13.98 -22.05 -14.83
N ARG A 79 14.98 -21.67 -15.61
CA ARG A 79 16.35 -22.27 -15.61
C ARG A 79 17.28 -21.64 -14.57
N TYR A 80 16.89 -20.52 -14.01
CA TYR A 80 17.67 -19.80 -13.00
C TYR A 80 17.15 -20.12 -11.59
N GLU A 81 18.00 -19.85 -10.59
CA GLU A 81 17.59 -20.04 -9.19
C GLU A 81 16.42 -19.05 -8.86
N PRO A 82 15.26 -19.58 -8.40
CA PRO A 82 14.08 -18.74 -8.18
C PRO A 82 14.30 -17.59 -7.18
N GLN A 83 15.09 -17.83 -6.14
CA GLN A 83 15.37 -16.80 -5.12
C GLN A 83 16.19 -15.65 -5.73
N GLU A 84 17.24 -15.94 -6.50
CA GLU A 84 18.06 -14.92 -7.16
C GLU A 84 17.23 -14.09 -8.16
N VAL A 85 16.41 -14.75 -8.98
CA VAL A 85 15.53 -14.06 -9.92
C VAL A 85 14.59 -13.11 -9.19
N LEU A 86 13.99 -13.56 -8.08
CA LEU A 86 13.04 -12.77 -7.32
C LEU A 86 13.70 -11.56 -6.65
N GLU A 87 14.86 -11.77 -6.04
CA GLU A 87 15.64 -10.71 -5.38
C GLU A 87 16.08 -9.64 -6.38
N ASP A 88 16.64 -10.04 -7.52
CA ASP A 88 17.09 -9.12 -8.57
C ASP A 88 15.93 -8.21 -9.07
N PHE A 89 14.78 -8.80 -9.37
CA PHE A 89 13.60 -8.03 -9.81
C PHE A 89 13.11 -7.08 -8.73
N THR A 90 13.09 -7.54 -7.49
CA THR A 90 12.54 -6.76 -6.36
C THR A 90 13.48 -5.62 -5.99
N GLU A 91 14.79 -5.88 -5.89
CA GLU A 91 15.77 -4.84 -5.57
C GLU A 91 15.94 -3.82 -6.69
N GLU A 92 15.88 -4.24 -7.95
CA GLU A 92 15.88 -3.28 -9.07
C GLU A 92 14.67 -2.36 -9.03
N PHE A 93 13.48 -2.89 -8.71
CA PHE A 93 12.28 -2.08 -8.52
C PHE A 93 12.44 -1.11 -7.34
N ARG A 94 12.89 -1.62 -6.18
CA ARG A 94 13.14 -0.83 -4.99
C ARG A 94 14.14 0.30 -5.27
N ARG A 95 15.23 -0.01 -5.94
CA ARG A 95 16.28 0.97 -6.29
C ARG A 95 15.75 2.10 -7.17
N ARG A 96 14.89 1.78 -8.14
CA ARG A 96 14.32 2.79 -9.07
C ARG A 96 13.29 3.69 -8.41
N TYR A 97 12.43 3.12 -7.58
CA TYR A 97 11.27 3.84 -7.04
C TYR A 97 11.44 4.27 -5.58
N GLY A 98 12.42 3.73 -4.86
CA GLY A 98 12.70 4.05 -3.47
C GLY A 98 11.54 3.70 -2.53
N VAL A 99 10.90 2.54 -2.76
CA VAL A 99 9.74 2.07 -2.01
C VAL A 99 9.99 0.68 -1.45
N GLU A 100 9.34 0.35 -0.34
CA GLU A 100 9.45 -1.00 0.24
C GLU A 100 8.57 -2.00 -0.49
N CYS A 101 9.05 -3.24 -0.58
CA CYS A 101 8.44 -4.31 -1.36
C CYS A 101 8.29 -5.62 -0.58
N VAL A 102 7.27 -6.39 -0.95
CA VAL A 102 7.16 -7.83 -0.67
C VAL A 102 6.86 -8.53 -1.97
N SER A 103 7.60 -9.56 -2.29
CA SER A 103 7.42 -10.30 -3.52
C SER A 103 7.35 -11.81 -3.32
N ALA A 104 6.73 -12.49 -4.27
CA ALA A 104 6.63 -13.94 -4.31
C ALA A 104 6.69 -14.42 -5.76
N LEU A 105 7.44 -15.48 -6.00
CA LEU A 105 7.62 -16.11 -7.31
C LEU A 105 6.98 -17.48 -7.33
N HIS A 106 6.07 -17.69 -8.26
CA HIS A 106 5.40 -18.97 -8.38
C HIS A 106 4.85 -19.26 -9.80
N HIS A 107 4.47 -20.52 -10.03
CA HIS A 107 3.67 -20.90 -11.16
C HIS A 107 2.18 -20.95 -10.81
N ASN A 108 1.33 -20.84 -11.84
CA ASN A 108 -0.05 -21.29 -11.70
C ASN A 108 -0.11 -22.82 -11.55
N LYS A 109 -1.28 -23.36 -11.16
CA LYS A 109 -1.48 -24.83 -10.96
C LYS A 109 -1.03 -25.69 -12.14
N ARG A 110 -1.21 -25.22 -13.36
CA ARG A 110 -0.85 -25.94 -14.60
C ARG A 110 0.61 -25.77 -15.02
N LYS A 111 1.42 -25.03 -14.26
CA LYS A 111 2.81 -24.66 -14.59
C LYS A 111 2.96 -24.04 -15.98
N THR A 112 1.99 -23.23 -16.38
CA THR A 112 1.97 -22.57 -17.69
C THR A 112 2.19 -21.06 -17.59
N ASN A 113 2.28 -20.52 -16.40
CA ASN A 113 2.48 -19.10 -16.13
C ASN A 113 3.41 -18.92 -14.94
N TYR A 114 4.69 -18.67 -15.23
CA TYR A 114 5.72 -18.32 -14.25
C TYR A 114 5.67 -16.84 -14.03
N HIS A 115 5.44 -16.38 -12.79
CA HIS A 115 5.19 -14.99 -12.53
C HIS A 115 5.60 -14.55 -11.13
N ILE A 116 5.91 -13.25 -11.04
CA ILE A 116 6.17 -12.57 -9.77
C ILE A 116 4.92 -11.80 -9.35
N HIS A 117 4.52 -11.95 -8.10
CA HIS A 117 3.71 -10.96 -7.39
C HIS A 117 4.65 -10.02 -6.66
N LEU A 118 4.58 -8.72 -6.96
CA LEU A 118 5.38 -7.69 -6.32
C LEU A 118 4.44 -6.65 -5.72
N ILE A 119 4.30 -6.69 -4.38
CA ILE A 119 3.56 -5.70 -3.61
C ILE A 119 4.53 -4.59 -3.23
N PHE A 120 4.12 -3.34 -3.44
CA PHE A 120 4.93 -2.17 -3.10
C PHE A 120 4.10 -1.09 -2.41
N SER A 121 4.76 -0.34 -1.51
CA SER A 121 4.18 0.84 -0.89
C SER A 121 4.19 2.01 -1.87
N GLU A 122 3.13 2.83 -1.87
CA GLU A 122 3.14 4.11 -2.60
C GLU A 122 3.83 5.21 -1.78
N ARG A 123 4.17 4.91 -0.52
CA ARG A 123 4.80 5.83 0.43
C ARG A 123 6.24 5.40 0.68
N LYS A 124 7.11 6.37 0.76
CA LYS A 124 8.50 6.18 1.16
C LYS A 124 8.61 6.31 2.67
N LEU A 125 9.42 5.45 3.28
CA LEU A 125 9.84 5.66 4.65
C LEU A 125 10.82 6.85 4.67
N LEU A 126 10.46 7.89 5.41
CA LEU A 126 11.34 9.05 5.60
C LEU A 126 12.21 8.83 6.83
N PRO A 127 13.51 9.25 6.80
CA PRO A 127 14.40 9.15 7.96
C PRO A 127 13.90 9.99 9.14
N GLU A 128 13.20 11.09 8.85
CA GLU A 128 12.57 11.95 9.84
C GLU A 128 11.12 12.22 9.46
N PRO A 129 10.21 12.35 10.44
CA PRO A 129 8.81 12.64 10.17
C PRO A 129 8.64 14.00 9.46
N ASP A 130 7.83 14.04 8.42
CA ASP A 130 7.41 15.28 7.79
C ASP A 130 6.47 16.06 8.72
N ILE A 131 6.83 17.30 9.02
CA ILE A 131 5.98 18.20 9.81
C ILE A 131 5.00 18.90 8.87
N LYS A 132 3.73 18.49 8.93
CA LYS A 132 2.67 19.11 8.14
C LYS A 132 2.13 20.34 8.86
N ILE A 133 2.23 21.50 8.20
CA ILE A 133 1.67 22.76 8.68
C ILE A 133 0.42 23.10 7.86
N ALA A 134 -0.67 23.43 8.53
CA ALA A 134 -1.92 23.78 7.88
C ALA A 134 -1.79 25.11 7.11
N THR A 135 -1.90 25.07 5.79
CA THR A 135 -1.89 26.27 4.92
C THR A 135 -3.20 27.06 4.98
N ARG A 136 -4.27 26.44 5.48
CA ARG A 136 -5.60 27.01 5.75
C ARG A 136 -6.24 26.29 6.93
N SER A 137 -7.28 26.88 7.53
CA SER A 137 -8.02 26.18 8.58
C SER A 137 -8.71 24.92 8.03
N VAL A 138 -8.66 23.84 8.78
CA VAL A 138 -9.20 22.52 8.46
C VAL A 138 -10.17 22.11 9.56
N PHE A 139 -11.29 21.53 9.17
CA PHE A 139 -12.39 21.19 10.08
C PHE A 139 -12.65 19.69 10.05
N TYR A 140 -12.89 19.11 11.21
CA TYR A 140 -13.24 17.70 11.36
C TYR A 140 -14.50 17.57 12.22
N ASP A 141 -15.40 16.69 11.81
CA ASP A 141 -16.58 16.35 12.58
C ASP A 141 -16.26 15.49 13.81
N GLU A 142 -17.27 15.16 14.59
CA GLU A 142 -17.17 14.33 15.81
C GLU A 142 -16.68 12.90 15.53
N THR A 143 -16.73 12.42 14.28
CA THR A 143 -16.19 11.12 13.86
C THR A 143 -14.73 11.19 13.43
N GLY A 144 -14.15 12.41 13.38
CA GLY A 144 -12.82 12.67 12.87
C GLY A 144 -12.74 12.70 11.35
N LYS A 145 -13.88 12.78 10.65
CA LYS A 145 -13.95 12.96 9.21
C LYS A 145 -13.82 14.44 8.86
N ARG A 146 -13.00 14.74 7.84
CA ARG A 146 -12.83 16.10 7.35
C ARG A 146 -14.10 16.62 6.69
N VAL A 147 -14.50 17.83 7.04
CA VAL A 147 -15.60 18.58 6.42
C VAL A 147 -15.09 19.83 5.69
N ARG A 148 -15.90 20.37 4.80
CA ARG A 148 -15.47 21.46 3.90
C ARG A 148 -15.50 22.82 4.58
N THR A 149 -16.48 23.06 5.42
CA THR A 149 -16.75 24.37 6.00
C THR A 149 -16.92 24.31 7.52
N LYS A 150 -16.61 25.41 8.20
CA LYS A 150 -16.83 25.57 9.64
C LYS A 150 -18.31 25.40 10.01
N LYS A 151 -19.23 25.79 9.10
CA LYS A 151 -20.68 25.70 9.36
C LYS A 151 -21.15 24.27 9.63
N GLU A 152 -20.49 23.28 9.05
CA GLU A 152 -20.83 21.85 9.20
C GLU A 152 -20.53 21.30 10.61
N ILE A 153 -19.72 22.01 11.40
CA ILE A 153 -19.33 21.63 12.77
C ILE A 153 -19.87 22.58 13.84
N ILE A 154 -20.67 23.59 13.45
CA ILE A 154 -21.30 24.53 14.40
C ILE A 154 -22.69 23.97 14.78
N GLY A 155 -23.00 24.01 16.06
CA GLY A 155 -24.31 23.71 16.60
C GLY A 155 -25.30 24.87 16.47
N GLU A 156 -26.56 24.64 16.84
CA GLU A 156 -27.62 25.66 16.87
C GLU A 156 -27.31 26.84 17.80
N ASP A 157 -26.47 26.61 18.82
CA ASP A 157 -25.96 27.60 19.77
C ASP A 157 -24.83 28.48 19.19
N GLY A 158 -24.44 28.27 17.92
CA GLY A 158 -23.36 28.98 17.26
C GLY A 158 -21.93 28.55 17.70
N GLN A 159 -21.81 27.54 18.56
CA GLN A 159 -20.54 27.01 19.05
C GLN A 159 -20.13 25.76 18.25
N ILE A 160 -18.83 25.43 18.31
CA ILE A 160 -18.32 24.20 17.72
C ILE A 160 -18.86 23.01 18.52
N ARG A 161 -19.52 22.06 17.83
CA ARG A 161 -20.07 20.86 18.47
C ARG A 161 -18.97 20.07 19.17
N LYS A 162 -19.34 19.48 20.32
CA LYS A 162 -18.44 18.64 21.12
C LYS A 162 -17.91 17.47 20.29
N GLY A 163 -16.60 17.25 20.33
CA GLY A 163 -15.93 16.20 19.57
C GLY A 163 -15.44 16.64 18.16
N CYS A 164 -15.91 17.78 17.64
CA CYS A 164 -15.37 18.36 16.43
C CYS A 164 -14.02 19.02 16.69
N THR A 165 -13.14 19.01 15.68
CA THR A 165 -11.80 19.58 15.77
C THR A 165 -11.57 20.65 14.69
N VAL A 166 -10.91 21.73 15.08
CA VAL A 166 -10.44 22.78 14.15
C VAL A 166 -8.92 22.86 14.25
N ILE A 167 -8.25 22.68 13.13
CA ILE A 167 -6.81 22.97 13.00
C ILE A 167 -6.72 24.32 12.28
N LYS A 168 -6.14 25.32 12.94
CA LYS A 168 -6.01 26.64 12.36
C LYS A 168 -4.84 26.70 11.37
N LYS A 169 -4.92 27.68 10.46
CA LYS A 169 -3.78 28.00 9.58
C LYS A 169 -2.52 28.24 10.43
N GLY A 170 -1.42 27.59 10.07
CA GLY A 170 -0.13 27.68 10.77
C GLY A 170 0.07 26.64 11.88
N GLU A 171 -0.95 25.89 12.28
CA GLU A 171 -0.81 24.80 13.25
C GLU A 171 -0.28 23.53 12.60
N VAL A 172 0.47 22.75 13.39
CA VAL A 172 0.98 21.40 13.01
C VAL A 172 -0.15 20.39 13.12
N TYR A 173 -0.21 19.41 12.20
CA TYR A 173 -1.25 18.34 12.20
C TYR A 173 -0.75 17.03 11.60
#